data_c5b87450807f5d2d45a3ddc15ec15807
#
_entry.id   c5b87450807f5d2d45a3ddc15ec15807
#
_cell.length_a   1.000
_cell.length_b   1.000
_cell.length_c   1.000
_cell.angle_alpha   90.00
_cell.angle_beta   90.00
_cell.angle_gamma   90.00
#
_symmetry.space_group_name_H-M   'P 1'
#
loop_
_entity.id
_entity.type
_entity.pdbx_description
1 polymer ?
#
loop_
_entity_poly.entity_id
_entity_poly.type
_entity_poly.pdbx_seq_one_letter_code
_entity_poly.pdbx_strand_id
1 'polypeptide(L)'
;MDEADALTYRIIGCGIAVHRQLGPGLAESNYEEALCIELTSAGLSYVRQVSVPVLYKGQQIGEHRPDLVVENGVVVEIKSVERFIGVHRAQVLTYMPLLRVPLGLLLNFNSEVLRTGIQRLRIEPFFCQYLCASAPLCVVMHVKSV
;
A
#
# COMPACT_ATOMS: atom_id res chain seq x y z
N MET A 1 -4.38 -20.67 3.23
CA MET A 1 -4.34 -19.23 3.01
C MET A 1 -4.25 -18.59 4.37
N ASP A 2 -3.20 -17.84 4.66
CA ASP A 2 -3.08 -17.15 5.94
C ASP A 2 -4.06 -15.95 6.00
N GLU A 3 -4.31 -15.41 7.22
CA GLU A 3 -5.22 -14.28 7.41
C GLU A 3 -4.81 -13.04 6.60
N ALA A 4 -3.52 -12.87 6.44
CA ALA A 4 -2.94 -11.76 5.70
C ALA A 4 -3.23 -11.86 4.20
N ASP A 5 -3.16 -13.07 3.65
CA ASP A 5 -3.54 -13.32 2.26
C ASP A 5 -5.04 -13.12 2.07
N ALA A 6 -5.87 -13.60 3.00
CA ALA A 6 -7.31 -13.40 2.95
C ALA A 6 -7.69 -11.91 2.94
N LEU A 7 -7.02 -11.09 3.76
CA LEU A 7 -7.24 -9.64 3.79
C LEU A 7 -6.88 -8.99 2.46
N THR A 8 -5.71 -9.30 1.89
CA THR A 8 -5.32 -8.75 0.58
C THR A 8 -6.29 -9.13 -0.53
N TYR A 9 -6.81 -10.35 -0.53
CA TYR A 9 -7.85 -10.77 -1.50
C TYR A 9 -9.13 -9.96 -1.37
N ARG A 10 -9.57 -9.68 -0.16
CA ARG A 10 -10.76 -8.84 0.08
C ARG A 10 -10.56 -7.42 -0.44
N ILE A 11 -9.41 -6.82 -0.17
CA ILE A 11 -9.07 -5.47 -0.65
C ILE A 11 -9.00 -5.44 -2.18
N ILE A 12 -8.35 -6.42 -2.79
CA ILE A 12 -8.28 -6.56 -4.25
C ILE A 12 -9.68 -6.71 -4.84
N GLY A 13 -10.56 -7.48 -4.19
CA GLY A 13 -11.96 -7.62 -4.60
C GLY A 13 -12.69 -6.27 -4.64
N CYS A 14 -12.50 -5.43 -3.63
CA CYS A 14 -13.01 -4.06 -3.59
C CYS A 14 -12.46 -3.22 -4.75
N GLY A 15 -11.15 -3.28 -4.99
CA GLY A 15 -10.52 -2.58 -6.11
C GLY A 15 -11.04 -3.02 -7.47
N ILE A 16 -11.28 -4.32 -7.67
CA ILE A 16 -11.88 -4.85 -8.89
C ILE A 16 -13.32 -4.33 -9.08
N ALA A 17 -14.11 -4.26 -8.01
CA ALA A 17 -15.47 -3.70 -8.07
C ALA A 17 -15.45 -2.24 -8.51
N VAL A 18 -14.57 -1.42 -7.94
CA VAL A 18 -14.36 -0.02 -8.35
C VAL A 18 -13.98 0.05 -9.82
N HIS A 19 -12.97 -0.72 -10.24
CA HIS A 19 -12.47 -0.66 -11.62
C HIS A 19 -13.50 -1.10 -12.66
N ARG A 20 -14.31 -2.11 -12.35
CA ARG A 20 -15.38 -2.57 -13.23
C ARG A 20 -16.42 -1.49 -13.48
N GLN A 21 -16.66 -0.64 -12.51
CA GLN A 21 -17.68 0.40 -12.60
C GLN A 21 -17.16 1.69 -13.21
N LEU A 22 -15.94 2.09 -12.87
CA LEU A 22 -15.37 3.38 -13.27
C LEU A 22 -14.45 3.28 -14.50
N GLY A 23 -13.81 2.14 -14.72
CA GLY A 23 -12.80 1.98 -15.76
C GLY A 23 -11.53 2.80 -15.50
N PRO A 24 -10.57 2.79 -16.44
CA PRO A 24 -9.38 3.63 -16.38
C PRO A 24 -9.68 5.09 -16.74
N GLY A 25 -8.75 6.01 -16.45
CA GLY A 25 -8.76 7.38 -16.94
C GLY A 25 -9.18 8.46 -15.95
N LEU A 26 -9.51 8.09 -14.70
CA LEU A 26 -9.81 9.06 -13.64
C LEU A 26 -8.55 9.41 -12.84
N ALA A 27 -8.65 10.46 -12.03
CA ALA A 27 -7.61 10.83 -11.09
C ALA A 27 -7.52 9.84 -9.92
N GLU A 28 -6.32 9.70 -9.33
CA GLU A 28 -6.08 8.80 -8.18
C GLU A 28 -7.04 9.07 -7.02
N SER A 29 -7.36 10.34 -6.74
CA SER A 29 -8.29 10.73 -5.69
C SER A 29 -9.71 10.17 -5.89
N ASN A 30 -10.18 10.03 -7.13
CA ASN A 30 -11.49 9.44 -7.41
C ASN A 30 -11.50 7.94 -7.09
N TYR A 31 -10.43 7.23 -7.43
CA TYR A 31 -10.31 5.80 -7.12
C TYR A 31 -10.14 5.55 -5.62
N GLU A 32 -9.40 6.42 -4.92
CA GLU A 32 -9.27 6.35 -3.47
C GLU A 32 -10.64 6.49 -2.79
N GLU A 33 -11.43 7.49 -3.19
CA GLU A 33 -12.77 7.71 -2.63
C GLU A 33 -13.69 6.52 -2.90
N ALA A 34 -13.71 6.01 -4.13
CA ALA A 34 -14.52 4.86 -4.51
C ALA A 34 -14.08 3.59 -3.76
N LEU A 35 -12.77 3.39 -3.60
CA LEU A 35 -12.24 2.25 -2.84
C LEU A 35 -12.65 2.31 -1.36
N CYS A 36 -12.64 3.49 -0.76
CA CYS A 36 -13.13 3.69 0.61
C CYS A 36 -14.59 3.28 0.76
N ILE A 37 -15.44 3.59 -0.21
CA ILE A 37 -16.86 3.18 -0.22
C ILE A 37 -16.97 1.65 -0.27
N GLU A 38 -16.21 0.99 -1.15
CA GLU A 38 -16.23 -0.47 -1.26
C GLU A 38 -15.68 -1.15 0.01
N LEU A 39 -14.58 -0.63 0.59
CA LEU A 39 -14.02 -1.16 1.84
C LEU A 39 -15.03 -1.06 3.00
N THR A 40 -15.72 0.07 3.12
CA THR A 40 -16.78 0.26 4.12
C THR A 40 -17.90 -0.74 3.92
N SER A 41 -18.36 -0.94 2.69
CA SER A 41 -19.40 -1.92 2.35
C SER A 41 -18.97 -3.36 2.64
N ALA A 42 -17.68 -3.65 2.52
CA ALA A 42 -17.10 -4.95 2.85
C ALA A 42 -16.84 -5.15 4.36
N GLY A 43 -17.10 -4.14 5.18
CA GLY A 43 -16.85 -4.18 6.63
C GLY A 43 -15.37 -4.13 6.99
N LEU A 44 -14.53 -3.55 6.14
CA LEU A 44 -13.11 -3.36 6.38
C LEU A 44 -12.85 -1.95 6.93
N SER A 45 -12.15 -1.87 8.06
CA SER A 45 -11.71 -0.60 8.62
C SER A 45 -10.46 -0.10 7.90
N TYR A 46 -10.33 1.21 7.80
CA TYR A 46 -9.17 1.83 7.15
C TYR A 46 -8.91 3.23 7.70
N VAL A 47 -7.69 3.69 7.53
CA VAL A 47 -7.26 5.07 7.79
C VAL A 47 -6.68 5.63 6.51
N ARG A 48 -7.08 6.87 6.18
CA ARG A 48 -6.63 7.58 4.97
C ARG A 48 -5.48 8.51 5.30
N GLN A 49 -4.51 8.62 4.40
CA GLN A 49 -3.48 9.66 4.41
C GLN A 49 -2.77 9.78 5.75
N VAL A 50 -2.42 8.63 6.37
CA VAL A 50 -1.68 8.60 7.63
C VAL A 50 -0.34 9.31 7.47
N SER A 51 -0.06 10.25 8.37
CA SER A 51 1.23 10.93 8.40
C SER A 51 2.34 10.01 8.88
N VAL A 52 3.34 9.81 8.03
CA VAL A 52 4.54 9.03 8.35
C VAL A 52 5.75 9.96 8.30
N PRO A 53 6.36 10.30 9.44
CA PRO A 53 7.51 11.19 9.46
C PRO A 53 8.73 10.52 8.83
N VAL A 54 9.47 11.28 8.04
CA VAL A 54 10.77 10.88 7.51
C VAL A 54 11.85 11.47 8.41
N LEU A 55 12.63 10.60 9.04
CA LEU A 55 13.68 11.00 9.96
C LEU A 55 15.08 10.80 9.34
N TYR A 56 15.96 11.76 9.59
CA TYR A 56 17.38 11.67 9.30
C TYR A 56 18.17 12.08 10.53
N LYS A 57 18.99 11.18 11.06
CA LYS A 57 19.75 11.40 12.31
C LYS A 57 18.86 11.92 13.46
N GLY A 58 17.65 11.35 13.61
CA GLY A 58 16.69 11.72 14.66
C GLY A 58 15.92 13.02 14.40
N GLN A 59 16.15 13.70 13.29
CA GLN A 59 15.45 14.94 12.91
C GLN A 59 14.46 14.68 11.79
N GLN A 60 13.27 15.24 11.90
CA GLN A 60 12.26 15.14 10.86
C GLN A 60 12.65 16.04 9.67
N ILE A 61 12.86 15.41 8.51
CA ILE A 61 13.22 16.09 7.26
C ILE A 61 12.08 16.10 6.25
N GLY A 62 10.99 15.42 6.52
CA GLY A 62 9.83 15.35 5.64
C GLY A 62 8.73 14.49 6.22
N GLU A 63 7.69 14.31 5.44
CA GLU A 63 6.51 13.52 5.78
C GLU A 63 6.01 12.80 4.55
N HIS A 64 5.64 11.54 4.70
CA HIS A 64 4.93 10.76 3.69
C HIS A 64 3.51 10.46 4.15
N ARG A 65 2.62 10.26 3.18
CA ARG A 65 1.22 9.90 3.43
C ARG A 65 0.79 8.81 2.45
N PRO A 66 0.88 7.54 2.84
CA PRO A 66 0.27 6.46 2.06
C PRO A 66 -1.24 6.70 1.94
N ASP A 67 -1.82 6.29 0.82
CA ASP A 67 -3.24 6.54 0.56
C ASP A 67 -4.12 5.89 1.62
N LEU A 68 -3.94 4.60 1.89
CA LEU A 68 -4.74 3.85 2.86
C LEU A 68 -3.88 2.89 3.69
N VAL A 69 -4.28 2.70 4.94
CA VAL A 69 -3.88 1.55 5.77
C VAL A 69 -5.15 0.81 6.15
N VAL A 70 -5.29 -0.43 5.71
CA VAL A 70 -6.50 -1.25 5.91
C VAL A 70 -6.26 -2.27 7.00
N GLU A 71 -7.18 -2.35 7.98
CA GLU A 71 -7.17 -3.28 9.12
C GLU A 71 -5.83 -3.28 9.90
N ASN A 72 -5.11 -2.16 9.90
CA ASN A 72 -3.75 -2.06 10.45
C ASN A 72 -2.78 -3.15 9.93
N GLY A 73 -3.09 -3.77 8.81
CA GLY A 73 -2.36 -4.94 8.27
C GLY A 73 -1.86 -4.79 6.84
N VAL A 74 -2.42 -3.88 6.06
CA VAL A 74 -2.06 -3.69 4.65
C VAL A 74 -1.97 -2.21 4.31
N VAL A 75 -0.82 -1.77 3.79
CA VAL A 75 -0.68 -0.47 3.14
C VAL A 75 -1.20 -0.59 1.71
N VAL A 76 -2.05 0.32 1.30
CA VAL A 76 -2.55 0.41 -0.08
C VAL A 76 -2.13 1.73 -0.69
N GLU A 77 -1.48 1.65 -1.83
CA GLU A 77 -1.09 2.80 -2.64
C GLU A 77 -1.79 2.74 -3.98
N ILE A 78 -2.47 3.81 -4.34
CA ILE A 78 -3.28 3.93 -5.55
C ILE A 78 -2.50 4.73 -6.59
N LYS A 79 -2.46 4.22 -7.81
CA LYS A 79 -1.86 4.92 -8.95
C LYS A 79 -2.83 4.93 -10.13
N SER A 80 -2.69 5.96 -10.95
CA SER A 80 -3.37 6.09 -12.24
C SER A 80 -2.32 6.49 -13.28
N VAL A 81 -1.44 5.55 -13.60
CA VAL A 81 -0.25 5.75 -14.44
C VAL A 81 -0.22 4.75 -15.59
N GLU A 82 0.51 5.07 -16.64
CA GLU A 82 0.65 4.16 -17.79
C GLU A 82 1.25 2.81 -17.38
N ARG A 83 2.27 2.86 -16.50
CA ARG A 83 2.93 1.68 -15.93
C ARG A 83 3.60 2.01 -14.61
N PHE A 84 3.79 1.00 -13.77
CA PHE A 84 4.62 1.17 -12.59
C PHE A 84 6.08 1.38 -12.95
N ILE A 85 6.72 2.28 -12.20
CA ILE A 85 8.16 2.48 -12.21
C ILE A 85 8.73 2.18 -10.82
N GLY A 86 10.05 2.02 -10.72
CA GLY A 86 10.71 1.59 -9.49
C GLY A 86 10.37 2.43 -8.26
N VAL A 87 10.17 3.74 -8.41
CA VAL A 87 9.83 4.63 -7.30
C VAL A 87 8.47 4.32 -6.67
N HIS A 88 7.48 3.86 -7.43
CA HIS A 88 6.16 3.51 -6.90
C HIS A 88 6.25 2.35 -5.90
N ARG A 89 7.01 1.32 -6.26
CA ARG A 89 7.26 0.18 -5.39
C ARG A 89 8.09 0.59 -4.17
N ALA A 90 9.12 1.40 -4.36
CA ALA A 90 9.98 1.90 -3.30
C ALA A 90 9.19 2.70 -2.26
N GLN A 91 8.21 3.49 -2.66
CA GLN A 91 7.31 4.20 -1.75
C GLN A 91 6.62 3.25 -0.78
N VAL A 92 5.92 2.23 -1.30
CA VAL A 92 5.19 1.26 -0.47
C VAL A 92 6.14 0.53 0.47
N LEU A 93 7.30 0.08 -0.04
CA LEU A 93 8.32 -0.59 0.77
C LEU A 93 8.90 0.31 1.88
N THR A 94 8.91 1.61 1.69
CA THR A 94 9.30 2.58 2.72
C THR A 94 8.24 2.73 3.80
N TYR A 95 6.95 2.74 3.41
CA TYR A 95 5.85 2.90 4.38
C TYR A 95 5.67 1.69 5.28
N MET A 96 5.81 0.49 4.73
CA MET A 96 5.50 -0.76 5.43
C MET A 96 6.23 -0.91 6.77
N PRO A 97 7.57 -0.78 6.85
CA PRO A 97 8.27 -0.89 8.12
C PRO A 97 7.99 0.28 9.07
N LEU A 98 7.84 1.50 8.55
CA LEU A 98 7.55 2.69 9.37
C LEU A 98 6.18 2.57 10.05
N LEU A 99 5.21 1.96 9.38
CA LEU A 99 3.87 1.69 9.90
C LEU A 99 3.77 0.34 10.63
N ARG A 100 4.83 -0.45 10.63
CA ARG A 100 4.85 -1.83 11.18
C ARG A 100 3.81 -2.74 10.53
N VAL A 101 3.63 -2.59 9.23
CA VAL A 101 2.67 -3.34 8.43
C VAL A 101 3.42 -4.29 7.50
N PRO A 102 3.15 -5.61 7.54
CA PRO A 102 3.92 -6.60 6.79
C PRO A 102 3.56 -6.70 5.32
N LEU A 103 2.42 -6.14 4.92
CA LEU A 103 1.87 -6.26 3.57
C LEU A 103 1.63 -4.91 2.93
N GLY A 104 1.86 -4.85 1.63
CA GLY A 104 1.54 -3.71 0.79
C GLY A 104 0.85 -4.11 -0.50
N LEU A 105 -0.04 -3.27 -0.95
CA LEU A 105 -0.70 -3.36 -2.25
C LEU A 105 -0.45 -2.08 -3.04
N LEU A 106 0.00 -2.25 -4.26
CA LEU A 106 0.10 -1.18 -5.24
C LEU A 106 -0.94 -1.46 -6.33
N LEU A 107 -1.90 -0.55 -6.50
CA LEU A 107 -3.03 -0.69 -7.40
C LEU A 107 -2.98 0.38 -8.49
N ASN A 108 -2.81 -0.02 -9.75
CA ASN A 108 -2.87 0.89 -10.89
C ASN A 108 -4.23 0.81 -11.58
N PHE A 109 -5.08 1.77 -11.33
CA PHE A 109 -6.42 1.84 -11.91
C PHE A 109 -6.44 2.24 -13.39
N ASN A 110 -5.33 2.71 -13.94
CA ASN A 110 -5.22 3.01 -15.37
C ASN A 110 -4.98 1.77 -16.25
N SER A 111 -4.84 0.59 -15.67
CA SER A 111 -4.74 -0.66 -16.39
C SER A 111 -6.08 -1.00 -17.06
N GLU A 112 -6.06 -1.66 -18.23
CA GLU A 112 -7.29 -2.13 -18.89
C GLU A 112 -8.10 -3.07 -18.00
N VAL A 113 -7.40 -3.94 -17.28
CA VAL A 113 -7.96 -4.84 -16.30
C VAL A 113 -7.15 -4.66 -15.01
N LEU A 114 -7.81 -4.39 -13.89
CA LEU A 114 -7.08 -4.10 -12.65
C LEU A 114 -6.10 -5.21 -12.25
N ARG A 115 -6.45 -6.47 -12.51
CA ARG A 115 -5.58 -7.62 -12.17
C ARG A 115 -4.16 -7.51 -12.73
N THR A 116 -3.99 -6.89 -13.88
CA THR A 116 -2.66 -6.68 -14.49
C THR A 116 -1.92 -5.48 -13.89
N GLY A 117 -2.64 -4.63 -13.17
CA GLY A 117 -2.13 -3.45 -12.49
C GLY A 117 -1.96 -3.63 -10.97
N ILE A 118 -1.84 -4.86 -10.47
CA ILE A 118 -1.67 -5.14 -9.04
C ILE A 118 -0.26 -5.64 -8.76
N GLN A 119 0.39 -5.04 -7.77
CA GLN A 119 1.58 -5.60 -7.16
C GLN A 119 1.34 -5.82 -5.67
N ARG A 120 1.60 -7.04 -5.21
CA ARG A 120 1.59 -7.41 -3.78
C ARG A 120 3.03 -7.41 -3.28
N LEU A 121 3.22 -6.77 -2.16
CA LEU A 121 4.52 -6.66 -1.50
C LEU A 121 4.43 -7.26 -0.09
N ARG A 122 5.45 -7.97 0.32
CA ARG A 122 5.56 -8.52 1.68
C ARG A 122 6.96 -8.26 2.20
N ILE A 123 7.04 -7.86 3.46
CA ILE A 123 8.30 -7.79 4.21
C ILE A 123 8.27 -8.84 5.32
N GLU A 124 9.43 -9.46 5.57
CA GLU A 124 9.55 -10.45 6.64
C GLU A 124 9.48 -9.76 8.01
N PRO A 125 8.84 -10.41 9.02
CA PRO A 125 8.62 -9.82 10.35
C PRO A 125 9.89 -9.39 11.07
N PHE A 126 11.02 -10.00 10.76
CA PHE A 126 12.32 -9.70 11.37
C PHE A 126 12.79 -8.26 11.13
N PHE A 127 12.37 -7.62 10.07
CA PHE A 127 12.75 -6.24 9.76
C PHE A 127 12.00 -5.21 10.60
N CYS A 128 10.86 -5.55 11.16
CA CYS A 128 10.06 -4.64 11.98
C CYS A 128 10.69 -4.36 13.34
N GLN A 129 11.52 -5.27 13.86
CA GLN A 129 12.17 -5.12 15.18
C GLN A 129 13.44 -4.26 15.14
N TYR A 130 14.15 -4.23 14.01
CA TYR A 130 15.40 -3.48 13.90
C TYR A 130 15.24 -2.00 13.62
N LEU A 131 14.10 -1.57 13.08
CA LEU A 131 13.84 -0.15 12.78
C LEU A 131 13.39 0.67 14.00
N CYS A 132 13.06 0.02 15.13
CA CYS A 132 12.69 0.70 16.37
C CYS A 132 13.86 1.09 17.28
N ALA A 133 15.08 0.64 16.99
CA ALA A 133 16.28 0.98 17.77
C ALA A 133 17.30 1.68 16.85
N SER A 134 17.25 3.01 16.82
CA SER A 134 18.33 3.95 16.45
C SER A 134 19.44 3.45 15.48
N ALA A 135 19.11 2.76 14.40
CA ALA A 135 20.09 2.33 13.42
C ALA A 135 19.84 2.98 12.04
N PRO A 136 20.90 3.40 11.34
CA PRO A 136 20.76 3.95 10.00
C PRO A 136 20.23 2.89 9.05
N LEU A 137 19.31 3.30 8.19
CA LEU A 137 18.68 2.51 7.14
C LEU A 137 19.71 1.75 6.28
N CYS A 138 20.02 0.53 6.64
CA CYS A 138 20.59 -0.44 5.73
C CYS A 138 19.54 -1.53 5.50
N VAL A 139 18.57 -1.22 4.67
CA VAL A 139 17.50 -2.15 4.32
C VAL A 139 17.96 -2.98 3.13
N VAL A 140 18.56 -4.12 3.39
CA VAL A 140 18.69 -5.18 2.38
C VAL A 140 17.31 -5.85 2.30
N MET A 141 16.48 -5.35 1.39
CA MET A 141 15.15 -5.90 1.19
C MET A 141 15.21 -7.17 0.35
N HIS A 142 15.01 -8.31 0.97
CA HIS A 142 14.62 -9.52 0.27
C HIS A 142 13.10 -9.44 0.01
N VAL A 143 12.75 -8.88 -1.13
CA VAL A 143 11.35 -8.79 -1.56
C VAL A 143 11.03 -10.02 -2.38
N LYS A 144 10.20 -10.90 -1.84
CA LYS A 144 9.55 -11.93 -2.64
C LYS A 144 8.41 -11.30 -3.42
N SER A 145 8.55 -11.24 -4.75
CA SER A 145 7.40 -11.02 -5.63
C SER A 145 6.52 -12.27 -5.54
N VAL A 146 5.32 -12.09 -5.11
CA VAL A 146 4.30 -13.14 -5.07
C VAL A 146 3.25 -12.85 -6.13
#